data_5056bfe04008d5140793f10a20e551d9
#
_entry.id   5056bfe04008d5140793f10a20e551d9
#
_cell.length_a   1.000
_cell.length_b   1.000
_cell.length_c   1.000
_cell.angle_alpha   90.00
_cell.angle_beta   90.00
_cell.angle_gamma   90.00
#
_symmetry.space_group_name_H-M   'P 1'
#
loop_
_entity.id
_entity.type
_entity.pdbx_description
1 polymer ?
#
loop_
_entity_poly.entity_id
_entity_poly.type
_entity_poly.pdbx_seq_one_letter_code
_entity_poly.pdbx_strand_id
1 'polypeptide(L)'
;MPRIKEIDGLRAIAILLVVAWHYVGASADAGSASLLWRATIFGRSGVDLFFVLSGYLITGILLRNRETPNYFSTFYARRAFRILPVYYAVVGIYVIGKSFHLSRTLFEGPIPTWTYLLGLQNFWMTFEKTYGAFWLGGTWSLAIEEQFYLAFPMIVYVLSLRTLKFVLLTLMIACPLLRIWAYWYGEPFAGYGYYFLTAFRADNLAVGALIAWYEVTGTSRDVAAIARRTLTASALLFPVYAVLIGRDTDMHMALWGHAYLALFYGSLLFVTLQNAGTSRLALLRSKPAEFFAKISYALYLVHTSVLLSLSIVSGVSRDVSTWSGRAIAFSAFCISLGICWLSFELFEQRLIRFAHRHFVYRKGGRGLGATQISNAVELRSADDTIAVVDSAAREARPQ
;
A
#
# COMPACT_ATOMS: atom_id res chain seq x y z
N MET A 1 3.25 17.56 6.69
CA MET A 1 4.25 16.55 7.04
C MET A 1 5.46 16.80 6.16
N PRO A 2 6.66 16.98 6.69
CA PRO A 2 7.84 16.93 5.85
C PRO A 2 7.86 15.60 5.11
N ARG A 3 8.30 15.59 3.85
CA ARG A 3 8.37 14.38 3.03
C ARG A 3 9.46 13.46 3.58
N ILE A 4 9.10 12.31 4.09
CA ILE A 4 10.03 11.27 4.53
C ILE A 4 10.37 10.42 3.30
N LYS A 5 11.58 10.58 2.78
CA LYS A 5 12.03 9.91 1.54
C LYS A 5 12.07 8.38 1.65
N GLU A 6 12.29 7.87 2.86
CA GLU A 6 12.30 6.44 3.15
C GLU A 6 10.94 5.77 2.88
N ILE A 7 9.84 6.51 3.08
CA ILE A 7 8.50 6.01 2.72
C ILE A 7 8.36 5.87 1.20
N ASP A 8 8.93 6.79 0.44
CA ASP A 8 8.99 6.66 -1.02
C ASP A 8 9.79 5.41 -1.40
N GLY A 9 10.90 5.12 -0.69
CA GLY A 9 11.67 3.88 -0.89
C GLY A 9 10.85 2.61 -0.60
N LEU A 10 10.07 2.59 0.48
CA LEU A 10 9.17 1.46 0.76
C LEU A 10 8.08 1.31 -0.31
N ARG A 11 7.54 2.40 -0.86
CA ARG A 11 6.61 2.35 -2.00
C ARG A 11 7.26 1.79 -3.26
N ALA A 12 8.53 2.13 -3.50
CA ALA A 12 9.30 1.57 -4.59
C ALA A 12 9.49 0.05 -4.43
N ILE A 13 9.82 -0.41 -3.23
CA ILE A 13 9.91 -1.84 -2.92
C ILE A 13 8.55 -2.52 -3.15
N ALA A 14 7.45 -1.94 -2.67
CA ALA A 14 6.11 -2.50 -2.81
C ALA A 14 5.73 -2.72 -4.28
N ILE A 15 5.93 -1.71 -5.15
CA ILE A 15 5.61 -1.85 -6.57
C ILE A 15 6.52 -2.85 -7.28
N LEU A 16 7.82 -2.86 -6.96
CA LEU A 16 8.78 -3.81 -7.56
C LEU A 16 8.45 -5.26 -7.17
N LEU A 17 8.02 -5.50 -5.93
CA LEU A 17 7.54 -6.80 -5.48
C LEU A 17 6.33 -7.26 -6.30
N VAL A 18 5.33 -6.39 -6.47
CA VAL A 18 4.12 -6.69 -7.27
C VAL A 18 4.46 -6.99 -8.72
N VAL A 19 5.32 -6.18 -9.34
CA VAL A 19 5.76 -6.40 -10.74
C VAL A 19 6.55 -7.70 -10.86
N ALA A 20 7.50 -7.97 -9.97
CA ALA A 20 8.27 -9.21 -9.97
C ALA A 20 7.37 -10.45 -9.89
N TRP A 21 6.33 -10.42 -9.04
CA TRP A 21 5.35 -11.50 -9.00
C TRP A 21 4.64 -11.71 -10.33
N HIS A 22 4.07 -10.64 -10.93
CA HIS A 22 3.27 -10.78 -12.14
C HIS A 22 4.08 -11.08 -13.40
N TYR A 23 5.32 -10.61 -13.45
CA TYR A 23 6.19 -10.80 -14.61
C TYR A 23 6.99 -12.09 -14.56
N VAL A 24 7.27 -12.60 -13.36
CA VAL A 24 8.10 -13.78 -13.18
C VAL A 24 7.30 -14.90 -12.51
N GLY A 25 6.75 -14.66 -11.32
CA GLY A 25 6.07 -15.68 -10.52
C GLY A 25 4.80 -16.23 -11.16
N ALA A 26 3.93 -15.35 -11.63
CA ALA A 26 2.66 -15.74 -12.26
C ALA A 26 2.83 -16.22 -13.72
N SER A 27 4.00 -16.00 -14.32
CA SER A 27 4.33 -16.42 -15.69
C SER A 27 5.14 -17.70 -15.76
N ALA A 28 5.67 -18.17 -14.63
CA ALA A 28 6.33 -19.48 -14.56
C ALA A 28 5.26 -20.58 -14.51
N ASP A 29 5.49 -21.65 -15.24
CA ASP A 29 4.57 -22.79 -15.26
C ASP A 29 4.38 -23.31 -13.82
N ALA A 30 3.15 -23.32 -13.32
CA ALA A 30 2.80 -23.66 -11.95
C ALA A 30 3.22 -25.10 -11.53
N GLY A 31 3.56 -25.93 -12.50
CA GLY A 31 4.10 -27.28 -12.29
C GLY A 31 5.58 -27.31 -11.91
N SER A 32 6.33 -26.22 -12.16
CA SER A 32 7.72 -26.14 -11.76
C SER A 32 7.83 -25.57 -10.36
N ALA A 33 8.11 -26.39 -9.35
CA ALA A 33 8.58 -25.96 -8.03
C ALA A 33 9.95 -25.25 -8.15
N SER A 34 10.12 -24.40 -9.19
CA SER A 34 11.37 -23.71 -9.49
C SER A 34 11.70 -22.75 -8.35
N LEU A 35 12.98 -22.66 -8.03
CA LEU A 35 13.49 -21.68 -7.05
C LEU A 35 13.02 -20.26 -7.39
N LEU A 36 12.90 -19.96 -8.69
CA LEU A 36 12.44 -18.67 -9.20
C LEU A 36 10.97 -18.38 -8.81
N TRP A 37 10.07 -19.34 -8.94
CA TRP A 37 8.67 -19.20 -8.51
C TRP A 37 8.60 -18.97 -6.99
N ARG A 38 9.34 -19.76 -6.20
CA ARG A 38 9.38 -19.60 -4.74
C ARG A 38 9.96 -18.27 -4.30
N ALA A 39 10.97 -17.76 -5.00
CA ALA A 39 11.56 -16.46 -4.71
C ALA A 39 10.59 -15.29 -5.02
N THR A 40 9.74 -15.43 -6.03
CA THR A 40 8.84 -14.35 -6.48
C THR A 40 7.46 -14.41 -5.87
N ILE A 41 7.02 -15.54 -5.29
CA ILE A 41 5.68 -15.65 -4.65
C ILE A 41 5.49 -14.61 -3.54
N PHE A 42 6.55 -14.27 -2.82
CA PHE A 42 6.55 -13.19 -1.83
C PHE A 42 6.22 -11.83 -2.45
N GLY A 43 6.41 -11.65 -3.75
CA GLY A 43 6.08 -10.41 -4.47
C GLY A 43 4.59 -10.03 -4.37
N ARG A 44 3.69 -11.00 -4.19
CA ARG A 44 2.26 -10.75 -3.92
C ARG A 44 2.06 -9.86 -2.69
N SER A 45 2.93 -9.95 -1.70
CA SER A 45 2.87 -9.17 -0.46
C SER A 45 3.13 -7.67 -0.63
N GLY A 46 3.60 -7.23 -1.80
CA GLY A 46 3.73 -5.81 -2.11
C GLY A 46 2.43 -5.02 -1.93
N VAL A 47 1.28 -5.67 -2.15
CA VAL A 47 -0.05 -5.08 -1.90
C VAL A 47 -0.29 -4.85 -0.40
N ASP A 48 0.12 -5.79 0.45
CA ASP A 48 0.03 -5.67 1.91
C ASP A 48 0.88 -4.50 2.41
N LEU A 49 2.08 -4.32 1.85
CA LEU A 49 2.92 -3.15 2.15
C LEU A 49 2.25 -1.85 1.69
N PHE A 50 1.61 -1.80 0.52
CA PHE A 50 0.85 -0.62 0.09
C PHE A 50 -0.28 -0.29 1.07
N PHE A 51 -1.05 -1.27 1.54
CA PHE A 51 -2.12 -1.03 2.51
C PHE A 51 -1.58 -0.47 3.83
N VAL A 52 -0.48 -1.00 4.37
CA VAL A 52 0.17 -0.46 5.58
C VAL A 52 0.62 0.99 5.36
N LEU A 53 1.26 1.28 4.23
CA LEU A 53 1.69 2.63 3.88
C LEU A 53 0.50 3.59 3.69
N SER A 54 -0.59 3.14 3.05
CA SER A 54 -1.82 3.91 2.87
C SER A 54 -2.47 4.23 4.22
N GLY A 55 -2.61 3.23 5.10
CA GLY A 55 -3.11 3.44 6.46
C GLY A 55 -2.31 4.49 7.23
N TYR A 56 -0.98 4.40 7.20
CA TYR A 56 -0.10 5.35 7.86
C TYR A 56 -0.22 6.78 7.29
N LEU A 57 -0.08 6.93 5.97
CA LEU A 57 -0.07 8.23 5.33
C LEU A 57 -1.40 8.97 5.47
N ILE A 58 -2.51 8.25 5.26
CA ILE A 58 -3.85 8.82 5.36
C ILE A 58 -4.15 9.25 6.79
N THR A 59 -3.93 8.37 7.75
CA THR A 59 -4.20 8.68 9.17
C THR A 59 -3.36 9.84 9.65
N GLY A 60 -2.08 9.89 9.27
CA GLY A 60 -1.21 11.00 9.63
C GLY A 60 -1.66 12.35 9.06
N ILE A 61 -2.19 12.38 7.82
CA ILE A 61 -2.78 13.59 7.23
C ILE A 61 -4.07 13.97 7.98
N LEU A 62 -4.95 13.02 8.23
CA LEU A 62 -6.24 13.25 8.85
C LEU A 62 -6.09 13.77 10.29
N LEU A 63 -5.27 13.12 11.11
CA LEU A 63 -5.08 13.51 12.52
C LEU A 63 -4.48 14.92 12.66
N ARG A 64 -3.49 15.27 11.82
CA ARG A 64 -2.85 16.60 11.87
C ARG A 64 -3.72 17.73 11.37
N ASN A 65 -4.77 17.43 10.59
CA ASN A 65 -5.65 18.45 10.01
C ASN A 65 -7.07 18.37 10.53
N ARG A 66 -7.35 17.57 11.56
CA ARG A 66 -8.68 17.25 12.07
C ARG A 66 -9.50 18.50 12.43
N GLU A 67 -8.84 19.52 12.96
CA GLU A 67 -9.50 20.74 13.45
C GLU A 67 -9.61 21.86 12.37
N THR A 68 -9.19 21.57 11.14
CA THR A 68 -9.26 22.57 10.07
C THR A 68 -10.69 22.68 9.52
N PRO A 69 -11.20 23.90 9.26
CA PRO A 69 -12.60 24.09 8.82
C PRO A 69 -12.91 23.46 7.46
N ASN A 70 -11.87 23.23 6.64
CA ASN A 70 -12.00 22.61 5.32
C ASN A 70 -11.40 21.21 5.26
N TYR A 71 -11.45 20.48 6.39
CA TYR A 71 -10.89 19.14 6.55
C TYR A 71 -11.31 18.17 5.44
N PHE A 72 -12.60 17.93 5.27
CA PHE A 72 -13.16 16.99 4.30
C PHE A 72 -12.89 17.43 2.87
N SER A 73 -13.24 18.67 2.53
CA SER A 73 -13.13 19.16 1.14
C SER A 73 -11.67 19.12 0.64
N THR A 74 -10.72 19.53 1.48
CA THR A 74 -9.31 19.49 1.12
C THR A 74 -8.79 18.06 0.99
N PHE A 75 -9.16 17.18 1.90
CA PHE A 75 -8.75 15.78 1.85
C PHE A 75 -9.26 15.09 0.57
N TYR A 76 -10.59 15.13 0.36
CA TYR A 76 -11.19 14.46 -0.80
C TYR A 76 -10.72 15.04 -2.13
N ALA A 77 -10.64 16.37 -2.26
CA ALA A 77 -10.16 16.98 -3.49
C ALA A 77 -8.72 16.53 -3.82
N ARG A 78 -7.81 16.60 -2.84
CA ARG A 78 -6.41 16.17 -3.07
C ARG A 78 -6.30 14.69 -3.44
N ARG A 79 -7.13 13.82 -2.89
CA ARG A 79 -7.17 12.38 -3.22
C ARG A 79 -7.77 12.16 -4.60
N ALA A 80 -8.90 12.81 -4.91
CA ALA A 80 -9.54 12.72 -6.20
C ALA A 80 -8.57 13.09 -7.34
N PHE A 81 -7.91 14.25 -7.26
CA PHE A 81 -6.93 14.67 -8.28
C PHE A 81 -5.70 13.77 -8.39
N ARG A 82 -5.36 13.03 -7.36
CA ARG A 82 -4.23 12.09 -7.37
C ARG A 82 -4.58 10.74 -7.96
N ILE A 83 -5.80 10.24 -7.75
CA ILE A 83 -6.19 8.85 -8.03
C ILE A 83 -7.08 8.76 -9.25
N LEU A 84 -8.20 9.49 -9.26
CA LEU A 84 -9.26 9.33 -10.24
C LEU A 84 -8.85 9.58 -11.70
N PRO A 85 -7.98 10.55 -12.04
CA PRO A 85 -7.65 10.81 -13.43
C PRO A 85 -6.98 9.64 -14.13
N VAL A 86 -5.98 9.00 -13.50
CA VAL A 86 -5.30 7.84 -14.07
C VAL A 86 -6.20 6.61 -14.03
N TYR A 87 -6.94 6.42 -12.92
CA TYR A 87 -7.89 5.33 -12.79
C TYR A 87 -8.93 5.35 -13.91
N TYR A 88 -9.60 6.48 -14.11
CA TYR A 88 -10.62 6.60 -15.16
C TYR A 88 -10.04 6.60 -16.57
N ALA A 89 -8.79 7.00 -16.78
CA ALA A 89 -8.11 6.78 -18.06
C ALA A 89 -7.98 5.28 -18.37
N VAL A 90 -7.57 4.48 -17.39
CA VAL A 90 -7.44 3.02 -17.56
C VAL A 90 -8.82 2.35 -17.73
N VAL A 91 -9.84 2.78 -16.97
CA VAL A 91 -11.23 2.33 -17.14
C VAL A 91 -11.79 2.75 -18.50
N GLY A 92 -11.46 3.96 -18.98
CA GLY A 92 -11.87 4.43 -20.31
C GLY A 92 -11.30 3.56 -21.43
N ILE A 93 -10.03 3.17 -21.35
CA ILE A 93 -9.41 2.22 -22.30
C ILE A 93 -10.16 0.88 -22.26
N TYR A 94 -10.52 0.38 -21.05
CA TYR A 94 -11.33 -0.83 -20.91
C TYR A 94 -12.69 -0.71 -21.61
N VAL A 95 -13.41 0.40 -21.39
CA VAL A 95 -14.73 0.62 -22.01
C VAL A 95 -14.61 0.66 -23.54
N ILE A 96 -13.62 1.37 -24.07
CA ILE A 96 -13.34 1.44 -25.50
C ILE A 96 -13.00 0.03 -26.04
N GLY A 97 -12.06 -0.65 -25.42
CA GLY A 97 -11.64 -2.00 -25.82
C GLY A 97 -12.79 -3.01 -25.86
N LYS A 98 -13.67 -2.94 -24.85
CA LYS A 98 -14.88 -3.77 -24.76
C LYS A 98 -15.90 -3.42 -25.85
N SER A 99 -16.16 -2.12 -26.08
CA SER A 99 -17.15 -1.65 -27.05
C SER A 99 -16.75 -1.98 -28.49
N PHE A 100 -15.46 -1.97 -28.79
CA PHE A 100 -14.93 -2.31 -30.12
C PHE A 100 -14.47 -3.77 -30.23
N HIS A 101 -14.70 -4.59 -29.22
CA HIS A 101 -14.30 -6.01 -29.18
C HIS A 101 -12.82 -6.25 -29.55
N LEU A 102 -11.92 -5.37 -29.11
CA LEU A 102 -10.51 -5.39 -29.48
C LEU A 102 -9.78 -6.67 -29.04
N SER A 103 -10.15 -7.22 -27.87
CA SER A 103 -9.61 -8.50 -27.37
C SER A 103 -10.54 -9.06 -26.30
N ARG A 104 -11.06 -10.26 -26.51
CA ARG A 104 -11.86 -10.95 -25.50
C ARG A 104 -11.06 -11.18 -24.21
N THR A 105 -9.84 -11.66 -24.31
CA THR A 105 -8.99 -11.99 -23.18
C THR A 105 -8.71 -10.77 -22.31
N LEU A 106 -8.55 -9.58 -22.88
CA LEU A 106 -8.22 -8.37 -22.14
C LEU A 106 -9.46 -7.68 -21.55
N PHE A 107 -10.53 -7.54 -22.35
CA PHE A 107 -11.62 -6.60 -22.08
C PHE A 107 -12.97 -7.26 -21.77
N GLU A 108 -13.12 -8.60 -21.93
CA GLU A 108 -14.34 -9.28 -21.53
C GLU A 108 -14.24 -9.87 -20.12
N GLY A 109 -15.37 -9.93 -19.43
CA GLY A 109 -15.50 -10.51 -18.09
C GLY A 109 -16.90 -10.31 -17.52
N PRO A 110 -17.29 -11.10 -16.50
CA PRO A 110 -18.64 -11.08 -15.96
C PRO A 110 -18.95 -9.86 -15.09
N ILE A 111 -17.94 -9.08 -14.71
CA ILE A 111 -18.11 -7.94 -13.80
C ILE A 111 -18.77 -6.77 -14.54
N PRO A 112 -19.89 -6.21 -14.03
CA PRO A 112 -20.55 -5.08 -14.64
C PRO A 112 -19.66 -3.82 -14.66
N THR A 113 -19.61 -3.11 -15.79
CA THR A 113 -18.74 -1.94 -15.99
C THR A 113 -18.97 -0.84 -14.94
N TRP A 114 -20.22 -0.63 -14.52
CA TRP A 114 -20.55 0.39 -13.54
C TRP A 114 -19.92 0.16 -12.15
N THR A 115 -19.58 -1.10 -11.81
CA THR A 115 -18.92 -1.40 -10.54
C THR A 115 -17.51 -0.82 -10.49
N TYR A 116 -16.79 -0.85 -11.61
CA TYR A 116 -15.49 -0.20 -11.74
C TYR A 116 -15.59 1.32 -11.64
N LEU A 117 -16.68 1.92 -12.16
CA LEU A 117 -16.89 3.37 -12.05
C LEU A 117 -17.13 3.82 -10.62
N LEU A 118 -17.73 2.97 -9.78
CA LEU A 118 -18.09 3.28 -8.39
C LEU A 118 -17.11 2.72 -7.34
N GLY A 119 -16.04 2.03 -7.75
CA GLY A 119 -15.10 1.40 -6.82
C GLY A 119 -15.71 0.23 -6.02
N LEU A 120 -16.67 -0.49 -6.63
CA LEU A 120 -17.40 -1.61 -6.02
C LEU A 120 -17.08 -2.97 -6.65
N GLN A 121 -16.14 -3.01 -7.59
CA GLN A 121 -15.79 -4.22 -8.34
C GLN A 121 -15.31 -5.37 -7.45
N ASN A 122 -14.69 -5.09 -6.31
CA ASN A 122 -14.20 -6.10 -5.39
C ASN A 122 -15.33 -6.96 -4.79
N PHE A 123 -16.54 -6.41 -4.61
CA PHE A 123 -17.72 -7.18 -4.19
C PHE A 123 -18.14 -8.16 -5.28
N TRP A 124 -18.28 -7.67 -6.52
CA TRP A 124 -18.64 -8.55 -7.65
C TRP A 124 -17.58 -9.60 -7.94
N MET A 125 -16.30 -9.24 -7.88
CA MET A 125 -15.21 -10.21 -8.00
C MET A 125 -15.29 -11.32 -6.95
N THR A 126 -15.76 -11.01 -5.75
CA THR A 126 -16.00 -12.01 -4.70
C THR A 126 -17.15 -12.94 -5.05
N PHE A 127 -18.31 -12.40 -5.41
CA PHE A 127 -19.50 -13.19 -5.70
C PHE A 127 -19.35 -14.03 -6.96
N GLU A 128 -18.77 -13.48 -8.01
CA GLU A 128 -18.51 -14.19 -9.27
C GLU A 128 -17.24 -15.08 -9.22
N LYS A 129 -16.52 -15.09 -8.09
CA LYS A 129 -15.28 -15.85 -7.88
C LYS A 129 -14.26 -15.65 -9.01
N THR A 130 -14.03 -14.38 -9.42
CA THR A 130 -13.18 -14.02 -10.57
C THR A 130 -12.46 -12.70 -10.36
N TYR A 131 -11.35 -12.51 -11.04
CA TYR A 131 -10.66 -11.21 -11.17
C TYR A 131 -11.33 -10.28 -12.20
N GLY A 132 -12.41 -10.71 -12.86
CA GLY A 132 -13.09 -9.94 -13.91
C GLY A 132 -12.30 -9.86 -15.21
N ALA A 133 -12.47 -8.76 -15.94
CA ALA A 133 -11.67 -8.49 -17.13
C ALA A 133 -10.20 -8.36 -16.77
N PHE A 134 -9.32 -9.01 -17.52
CA PHE A 134 -7.88 -9.02 -17.22
C PHE A 134 -7.30 -7.61 -17.14
N TRP A 135 -7.76 -6.71 -18.02
CA TRP A 135 -7.35 -5.31 -18.06
C TRP A 135 -7.52 -4.58 -16.72
N LEU A 136 -8.57 -4.90 -15.97
CA LEU A 136 -8.91 -4.29 -14.68
C LEU A 136 -8.72 -5.24 -13.50
N GLY A 137 -8.17 -6.43 -13.71
CA GLY A 137 -8.06 -7.46 -12.69
C GLY A 137 -7.35 -7.03 -11.41
N GLY A 138 -6.32 -6.19 -11.50
CA GLY A 138 -5.60 -5.66 -10.33
C GLY A 138 -6.34 -4.58 -9.53
N THR A 139 -7.48 -4.05 -10.03
CA THR A 139 -8.16 -2.91 -9.41
C THR A 139 -8.95 -3.23 -8.14
N TRP A 140 -9.06 -4.50 -7.75
CA TRP A 140 -9.71 -4.90 -6.50
C TRP A 140 -9.08 -4.24 -5.26
N SER A 141 -7.76 -4.13 -5.22
CA SER A 141 -7.05 -3.53 -4.08
C SER A 141 -7.25 -2.01 -4.00
N LEU A 142 -7.37 -1.35 -5.17
CA LEU A 142 -7.73 0.05 -5.24
C LEU A 142 -9.14 0.31 -4.70
N ALA A 143 -10.11 -0.59 -4.99
CA ALA A 143 -11.44 -0.50 -4.41
C ALA A 143 -11.38 -0.51 -2.87
N ILE A 144 -10.56 -1.38 -2.26
CA ILE A 144 -10.34 -1.41 -0.81
C ILE A 144 -9.78 -0.07 -0.31
N GLU A 145 -8.77 0.47 -0.99
CA GLU A 145 -8.19 1.76 -0.61
C GLU A 145 -9.18 2.91 -0.76
N GLU A 146 -9.94 2.96 -1.84
CA GLU A 146 -10.93 4.02 -2.07
C GLU A 146 -12.07 3.96 -1.05
N GLN A 147 -12.56 2.77 -0.73
CA GLN A 147 -13.56 2.59 0.35
C GLN A 147 -13.00 3.05 1.70
N PHE A 148 -11.75 2.75 2.00
CA PHE A 148 -11.07 3.27 3.18
C PHE A 148 -10.95 4.80 3.13
N TYR A 149 -10.55 5.39 2.01
CA TYR A 149 -10.42 6.85 1.87
C TYR A 149 -11.77 7.56 1.97
N LEU A 150 -12.86 6.91 1.58
CA LEU A 150 -14.20 7.46 1.69
C LEU A 150 -14.72 7.45 3.15
N ALA A 151 -14.57 6.33 3.85
CA ALA A 151 -15.14 6.14 5.18
C ALA A 151 -14.25 6.68 6.31
N PHE A 152 -12.94 6.49 6.22
CA PHE A 152 -12.02 6.71 7.32
C PHE A 152 -11.88 8.18 7.77
N PRO A 153 -11.96 9.21 6.89
CA PRO A 153 -11.96 10.60 7.33
C PRO A 153 -13.08 10.92 8.31
N MET A 154 -14.29 10.38 8.09
CA MET A 154 -15.42 10.55 9.00
C MET A 154 -15.15 9.85 10.35
N ILE A 155 -14.62 8.64 10.32
CA ILE A 155 -14.24 7.89 11.53
C ILE A 155 -13.23 8.68 12.36
N VAL A 156 -12.16 9.20 11.74
CA VAL A 156 -11.15 10.02 12.41
C VAL A 156 -11.75 11.32 12.93
N TYR A 157 -12.68 11.95 12.21
CA TYR A 157 -13.31 13.20 12.60
C TYR A 157 -14.21 13.03 13.85
N VAL A 158 -15.02 11.98 13.89
CA VAL A 158 -16.04 11.77 14.94
C VAL A 158 -15.44 11.15 16.21
N LEU A 159 -14.56 10.16 16.07
CA LEU A 159 -14.10 9.39 17.22
C LEU A 159 -13.03 10.14 18.03
N SER A 160 -13.06 9.99 19.37
CA SER A 160 -11.94 10.42 20.20
C SER A 160 -10.67 9.66 19.86
N LEU A 161 -9.49 10.23 20.12
CA LEU A 161 -8.21 9.55 19.89
C LEU A 161 -8.13 8.19 20.63
N ARG A 162 -8.71 8.12 21.82
CA ARG A 162 -8.75 6.87 22.60
C ARG A 162 -9.64 5.83 21.92
N THR A 163 -10.84 6.22 21.49
CA THR A 163 -11.78 5.33 20.79
C THR A 163 -11.22 4.88 19.46
N LEU A 164 -10.60 5.80 18.69
CA LEU A 164 -9.95 5.47 17.44
C LEU A 164 -8.87 4.39 17.62
N LYS A 165 -8.02 4.51 18.64
CA LYS A 165 -7.03 3.48 18.97
C LYS A 165 -7.68 2.11 19.20
N PHE A 166 -8.77 2.06 20.00
CA PHE A 166 -9.48 0.80 20.23
C PHE A 166 -10.08 0.22 18.96
N VAL A 167 -10.69 1.04 18.10
CA VAL A 167 -11.21 0.59 16.80
C VAL A 167 -10.09 -0.01 15.94
N LEU A 168 -8.93 0.64 15.85
CA LEU A 168 -7.80 0.12 15.08
C LEU A 168 -7.29 -1.21 15.63
N LEU A 169 -7.15 -1.34 16.94
CA LEU A 169 -6.75 -2.60 17.60
C LEU A 169 -7.80 -3.70 17.39
N THR A 170 -9.09 -3.36 17.44
CA THR A 170 -10.18 -4.31 17.16
C THR A 170 -10.11 -4.81 15.72
N LEU A 171 -9.88 -3.93 14.72
CA LEU A 171 -9.72 -4.35 13.33
C LEU A 171 -8.55 -5.30 13.13
N MET A 172 -7.42 -5.08 13.82
CA MET A 172 -6.26 -5.98 13.75
C MET A 172 -6.55 -7.39 14.25
N ILE A 173 -7.56 -7.57 15.11
CA ILE A 173 -8.00 -8.88 15.63
C ILE A 173 -9.20 -9.41 14.84
N ALA A 174 -10.17 -8.57 14.56
CA ALA A 174 -11.42 -8.96 13.91
C ALA A 174 -11.21 -9.42 12.46
N CYS A 175 -10.36 -8.73 11.68
CA CYS A 175 -10.14 -9.12 10.29
C CYS A 175 -9.53 -10.52 10.15
N PRO A 176 -8.47 -10.93 10.87
CA PRO A 176 -7.99 -12.31 10.88
C PRO A 176 -9.07 -13.33 11.29
N LEU A 177 -9.85 -13.04 12.33
CA LEU A 177 -10.93 -13.93 12.80
C LEU A 177 -12.03 -14.07 11.74
N LEU A 178 -12.41 -12.97 11.06
CA LEU A 178 -13.36 -13.00 9.95
C LEU A 178 -12.82 -13.81 8.75
N ARG A 179 -11.53 -13.72 8.43
CA ARG A 179 -10.91 -14.54 7.38
C ARG A 179 -10.95 -16.02 7.72
N ILE A 180 -10.62 -16.40 8.97
CA ILE A 180 -10.69 -17.78 9.45
C ILE A 180 -12.13 -18.29 9.36
N TRP A 181 -13.10 -17.50 9.81
CA TRP A 181 -14.51 -17.86 9.71
C TRP A 181 -14.96 -18.01 8.25
N ALA A 182 -14.61 -17.06 7.37
CA ALA A 182 -14.97 -17.10 5.96
C ALA A 182 -14.34 -18.30 5.24
N TYR A 183 -13.12 -18.67 5.58
CA TYR A 183 -12.45 -19.82 4.99
C TYR A 183 -13.16 -21.14 5.30
N TRP A 184 -13.62 -21.33 6.55
CA TRP A 184 -14.20 -22.60 6.99
C TRP A 184 -15.72 -22.69 6.78
N TYR A 185 -16.44 -21.58 6.87
CA TYR A 185 -17.90 -21.57 6.97
C TYR A 185 -18.60 -20.59 6.01
N GLY A 186 -17.85 -19.76 5.32
CA GLY A 186 -18.38 -18.55 4.72
C GLY A 186 -18.65 -18.60 3.23
N GLU A 187 -19.46 -19.56 2.70
CA GLU A 187 -20.00 -19.36 1.35
C GLU A 187 -20.92 -18.12 1.31
N PRO A 188 -20.82 -17.25 0.29
CA PRO A 188 -20.01 -17.33 -0.93
C PRO A 188 -18.58 -16.73 -0.79
N PHE A 189 -18.12 -16.38 0.40
CA PHE A 189 -16.87 -15.68 0.64
C PHE A 189 -15.63 -16.58 0.62
N ALA A 190 -15.83 -17.91 0.70
CA ALA A 190 -14.75 -18.88 0.62
C ALA A 190 -13.98 -18.75 -0.71
N GLY A 191 -12.66 -18.71 -0.62
CA GLY A 191 -11.75 -18.63 -1.75
C GLY A 191 -11.39 -17.21 -2.18
N TYR A 192 -12.34 -16.36 -2.53
CA TYR A 192 -12.06 -15.01 -3.04
C TYR A 192 -12.40 -13.89 -2.06
N GLY A 193 -13.41 -14.08 -1.19
CA GLY A 193 -13.87 -13.03 -0.28
C GLY A 193 -12.79 -12.54 0.68
N TYR A 194 -12.05 -13.46 1.30
CA TYR A 194 -10.98 -13.13 2.23
C TYR A 194 -9.84 -12.33 1.56
N TYR A 195 -9.74 -12.36 0.24
CA TYR A 195 -8.72 -11.67 -0.53
C TYR A 195 -9.20 -10.30 -1.03
N PHE A 196 -10.44 -10.18 -1.50
CA PHE A 196 -10.95 -8.98 -2.18
C PHE A 196 -11.71 -8.01 -1.28
N LEU A 197 -12.33 -8.46 -0.18
CA LEU A 197 -13.21 -7.59 0.59
C LEU A 197 -12.46 -6.76 1.64
N THR A 198 -12.86 -5.50 1.76
CA THR A 198 -12.28 -4.53 2.71
C THR A 198 -12.36 -5.02 4.15
N ALA A 199 -13.48 -5.65 4.55
CA ALA A 199 -13.65 -6.18 5.90
C ALA A 199 -12.62 -7.25 6.28
N PHE A 200 -12.08 -7.96 5.31
CA PHE A 200 -11.06 -8.99 5.53
C PHE A 200 -9.62 -8.49 5.36
N ARG A 201 -9.43 -7.24 4.93
CA ARG A 201 -8.12 -6.65 4.61
C ARG A 201 -7.81 -5.37 5.37
N ALA A 202 -8.77 -4.89 6.17
CA ALA A 202 -8.63 -3.63 6.91
C ALA A 202 -7.57 -3.70 8.03
N ASP A 203 -7.12 -4.89 8.45
CA ASP A 203 -6.03 -5.07 9.42
C ASP A 203 -4.71 -4.45 8.93
N ASN A 204 -4.33 -4.60 7.68
CA ASN A 204 -3.13 -3.99 7.12
C ASN A 204 -3.20 -2.45 7.16
N LEU A 205 -4.35 -1.89 6.77
CA LEU A 205 -4.61 -0.45 6.86
C LEU A 205 -4.61 0.03 8.33
N ALA A 206 -5.21 -0.75 9.23
CA ALA A 206 -5.29 -0.45 10.66
C ALA A 206 -3.91 -0.44 11.33
N VAL A 207 -3.02 -1.36 10.99
CA VAL A 207 -1.62 -1.36 11.47
C VAL A 207 -0.92 -0.06 11.07
N GLY A 208 -1.00 0.33 9.79
CA GLY A 208 -0.45 1.60 9.33
C GLY A 208 -1.04 2.81 10.04
N ALA A 209 -2.38 2.82 10.19
CA ALA A 209 -3.10 3.86 10.92
C ALA A 209 -2.69 3.96 12.40
N LEU A 210 -2.48 2.82 13.06
CA LEU A 210 -2.03 2.78 14.45
C LEU A 210 -0.61 3.36 14.61
N ILE A 211 0.29 3.11 13.66
CA ILE A 211 1.62 3.71 13.66
C ILE A 211 1.52 5.25 13.56
N ALA A 212 0.68 5.77 12.66
CA ALA A 212 0.45 7.22 12.54
C ALA A 212 -0.19 7.79 13.82
N TRP A 213 -1.08 7.06 14.46
CA TRP A 213 -1.68 7.44 15.73
C TRP A 213 -0.59 7.60 16.81
N TYR A 214 0.31 6.64 16.96
CA TYR A 214 1.43 6.73 17.90
C TYR A 214 2.39 7.87 17.58
N GLU A 215 2.65 8.14 16.31
CA GLU A 215 3.51 9.27 15.90
C GLU A 215 2.92 10.61 16.32
N VAL A 216 1.60 10.79 16.18
CA VAL A 216 0.89 12.03 16.52
C VAL A 216 0.69 12.19 18.03
N THR A 217 0.37 11.10 18.74
CA THR A 217 0.07 11.15 20.18
C THR A 217 1.28 10.92 21.10
N GLY A 218 2.39 10.53 20.55
CA GLY A 218 3.62 10.20 21.25
C GLY A 218 3.88 8.69 21.34
N THR A 219 5.09 8.30 21.01
CA THR A 219 5.55 6.90 21.03
C THR A 219 6.34 6.63 22.31
N SER A 220 5.95 5.61 23.09
CA SER A 220 6.74 5.16 24.23
C SER A 220 7.95 4.32 23.77
N ARG A 221 8.99 4.24 24.64
CA ARG A 221 10.14 3.34 24.42
C ARG A 221 9.73 1.88 24.29
N ASP A 222 8.68 1.47 25.01
CA ASP A 222 8.15 0.10 24.96
C ASP A 222 7.55 -0.24 23.60
N VAL A 223 6.77 0.67 22.99
CA VAL A 223 6.24 0.48 21.63
C VAL A 223 7.37 0.33 20.62
N ALA A 224 8.42 1.12 20.74
CA ALA A 224 9.59 1.00 19.87
C ALA A 224 10.35 -0.33 20.07
N ALA A 225 10.45 -0.80 21.31
CA ALA A 225 11.06 -2.10 21.60
C ALA A 225 10.21 -3.26 21.07
N ILE A 226 8.89 -3.19 21.24
CA ILE A 226 7.95 -4.19 20.68
C ILE A 226 8.07 -4.24 19.16
N ALA A 227 8.04 -3.11 18.47
CA ALA A 227 8.15 -3.08 17.01
C ALA A 227 9.47 -3.69 16.51
N ARG A 228 10.61 -3.40 17.15
CA ARG A 228 11.90 -4.02 16.80
C ARG A 228 11.88 -5.53 17.03
N ARG A 229 11.35 -6.00 18.17
CA ARG A 229 11.25 -7.44 18.49
C ARG A 229 10.33 -8.15 17.48
N THR A 230 9.19 -7.54 17.14
CA THR A 230 8.24 -8.08 16.15
C THR A 230 8.89 -8.18 14.77
N LEU A 231 9.65 -7.15 14.34
CA LEU A 231 10.37 -7.19 13.07
C LEU A 231 11.42 -8.32 13.06
N THR A 232 12.20 -8.45 14.12
CA THR A 232 13.20 -9.51 14.24
C THR A 232 12.56 -10.89 14.23
N ALA A 233 11.51 -11.09 15.03
CA ALA A 233 10.81 -12.37 15.10
C ALA A 233 10.17 -12.75 13.76
N SER A 234 9.48 -11.81 13.10
CA SER A 234 8.88 -12.06 11.80
C SER A 234 9.93 -12.28 10.70
N ALA A 235 11.07 -11.59 10.73
CA ALA A 235 12.16 -11.85 9.80
C ALA A 235 12.77 -13.25 10.00
N LEU A 236 12.92 -13.70 11.24
CA LEU A 236 13.41 -15.07 11.56
C LEU A 236 12.38 -16.14 11.15
N LEU A 237 11.08 -15.85 11.24
CA LEU A 237 10.02 -16.76 10.83
C LEU A 237 9.75 -16.72 9.31
N PHE A 238 10.39 -15.82 8.57
CA PHE A 238 10.15 -15.67 7.13
C PHE A 238 10.40 -16.95 6.32
N PRO A 239 11.44 -17.77 6.56
CA PRO A 239 11.62 -19.04 5.84
C PRO A 239 10.43 -20.00 6.04
N VAL A 240 9.89 -20.07 7.27
CA VAL A 240 8.70 -20.89 7.58
C VAL A 240 7.49 -20.37 6.82
N TYR A 241 7.27 -19.05 6.84
CA TYR A 241 6.23 -18.40 6.04
C TYR A 241 6.34 -18.78 4.55
N ALA A 242 7.51 -18.63 3.96
CA ALA A 242 7.74 -18.92 2.55
C ALA A 242 7.46 -20.38 2.17
N VAL A 243 7.86 -21.33 3.03
CA VAL A 243 7.60 -22.76 2.82
C VAL A 243 6.11 -23.09 2.90
N LEU A 244 5.41 -22.59 3.92
CA LEU A 244 3.99 -22.90 4.14
C LEU A 244 3.12 -22.27 3.07
N ILE A 245 3.33 -21.00 2.75
CA ILE A 245 2.61 -20.31 1.66
C ILE A 245 2.86 -21.00 0.30
N GLY A 246 4.06 -21.52 0.07
CA GLY A 246 4.37 -22.28 -1.14
C GLY A 246 3.65 -23.63 -1.25
N ARG A 247 3.16 -24.19 -0.14
CA ARG A 247 2.41 -25.46 -0.13
C ARG A 247 0.92 -25.29 -0.39
N ASP A 248 0.30 -24.37 0.34
CA ASP A 248 -1.11 -24.03 0.20
C ASP A 248 -1.29 -22.54 0.45
N THR A 249 -1.17 -21.77 -0.63
CA THR A 249 -1.23 -20.31 -0.56
C THR A 249 -2.55 -19.81 -0.01
N ASP A 250 -3.66 -20.37 -0.47
CA ASP A 250 -4.99 -19.84 -0.16
C ASP A 250 -5.34 -20.09 1.30
N MET A 251 -5.13 -21.31 1.81
CA MET A 251 -5.37 -21.64 3.20
C MET A 251 -4.49 -20.79 4.13
N HIS A 252 -3.19 -20.81 3.93
CA HIS A 252 -2.27 -20.12 4.82
C HIS A 252 -2.45 -18.59 4.78
N MET A 253 -2.75 -18.01 3.60
CA MET A 253 -3.04 -16.58 3.50
C MET A 253 -4.33 -16.21 4.22
N ALA A 254 -5.40 -17.03 4.11
CA ALA A 254 -6.65 -16.82 4.82
C ALA A 254 -6.47 -16.89 6.34
N LEU A 255 -5.80 -17.93 6.83
CA LEU A 255 -5.72 -18.20 8.27
C LEU A 255 -4.80 -17.21 9.01
N TRP A 256 -3.59 -16.98 8.51
CA TRP A 256 -2.59 -16.19 9.23
C TRP A 256 -1.65 -15.35 8.37
N GLY A 257 -1.51 -15.66 7.07
CA GLY A 257 -0.51 -15.04 6.20
C GLY A 257 -0.64 -13.53 6.08
N HIS A 258 -1.85 -13.00 5.88
CA HIS A 258 -2.07 -11.55 5.84
C HIS A 258 -1.81 -10.86 7.19
N ALA A 259 -2.16 -11.50 8.32
CA ALA A 259 -1.86 -10.95 9.64
C ALA A 259 -0.36 -10.91 9.90
N TYR A 260 0.36 -11.96 9.50
CA TYR A 260 1.83 -11.98 9.54
C TYR A 260 2.43 -10.84 8.71
N LEU A 261 1.96 -10.64 7.48
CA LEU A 261 2.44 -9.55 6.61
C LEU A 261 2.11 -8.16 7.18
N ALA A 262 0.93 -7.98 7.78
CA ALA A 262 0.56 -6.75 8.45
C ALA A 262 1.54 -6.40 9.58
N LEU A 263 1.88 -7.38 10.42
CA LEU A 263 2.84 -7.20 11.52
C LEU A 263 4.27 -6.99 11.00
N PHE A 264 4.69 -7.77 10.01
CA PHE A 264 6.01 -7.62 9.39
C PHE A 264 6.19 -6.24 8.76
N TYR A 265 5.29 -5.83 7.89
CA TYR A 265 5.39 -4.53 7.19
C TYR A 265 5.12 -3.35 8.11
N GLY A 266 4.22 -3.50 9.09
CA GLY A 266 4.00 -2.48 10.11
C GLY A 266 5.26 -2.25 10.95
N SER A 267 5.89 -3.32 11.41
CA SER A 267 7.14 -3.22 12.17
C SER A 267 8.28 -2.68 11.32
N LEU A 268 8.38 -3.07 10.05
CA LEU A 268 9.35 -2.54 9.08
C LEU A 268 9.15 -1.04 8.88
N LEU A 269 7.91 -0.58 8.65
CA LEU A 269 7.58 0.83 8.54
C LEU A 269 7.97 1.59 9.80
N PHE A 270 7.58 1.10 10.98
CA PHE A 270 7.87 1.75 12.26
C PHE A 270 9.38 1.90 12.48
N VAL A 271 10.16 0.82 12.29
CA VAL A 271 11.62 0.85 12.43
C VAL A 271 12.26 1.76 11.38
N THR A 272 11.73 1.80 10.16
CA THR A 272 12.18 2.73 9.12
C THR A 272 11.97 4.19 9.54
N LEU A 273 10.83 4.53 10.11
CA LEU A 273 10.53 5.88 10.60
C LEU A 273 11.46 6.30 11.74
N GLN A 274 11.77 5.38 12.68
CA GLN A 274 12.68 5.64 13.79
C GLN A 274 14.14 5.85 13.34
N ASN A 275 14.52 5.31 12.20
CA ASN A 275 15.87 5.42 11.63
C ASN A 275 15.92 6.33 10.40
N ALA A 276 14.87 7.13 10.15
CA ALA A 276 14.85 8.04 9.01
C ALA A 276 16.02 9.02 9.07
N GLY A 277 16.63 9.31 7.92
CA GLY A 277 17.81 10.17 7.82
C GLY A 277 19.16 9.45 8.04
N THR A 278 19.20 8.25 8.63
CA THR A 278 20.45 7.52 8.87
C THR A 278 21.08 6.98 7.57
N SER A 279 22.38 6.73 7.57
CA SER A 279 23.11 6.14 6.44
C SER A 279 22.65 4.72 6.13
N ARG A 280 22.16 3.96 7.12
CA ARG A 280 21.64 2.60 6.96
C ARG A 280 20.46 2.52 5.97
N LEU A 281 19.68 3.60 5.87
CA LEU A 281 18.53 3.69 4.98
C LEU A 281 18.79 4.51 3.70
N ALA A 282 20.05 4.79 3.38
CA ALA A 282 20.42 5.61 2.22
C ALA A 282 19.84 5.05 0.89
N LEU A 283 19.77 3.72 0.74
CA LEU A 283 19.20 3.08 -0.45
C LEU A 283 17.72 3.45 -0.67
N LEU A 284 16.93 3.57 0.40
CA LEU A 284 15.51 3.98 0.31
C LEU A 284 15.35 5.43 -0.14
N ARG A 285 16.39 6.25 -0.05
CA ARG A 285 16.42 7.65 -0.51
C ARG A 285 17.08 7.85 -1.86
N SER A 286 17.46 6.77 -2.51
CA SER A 286 18.14 6.81 -3.81
C SER A 286 17.25 7.36 -4.92
N LYS A 287 17.86 7.90 -5.99
CA LYS A 287 17.13 8.38 -7.19
C LYS A 287 16.26 7.29 -7.83
N PRO A 288 16.71 6.01 -7.99
CA PRO A 288 15.84 4.94 -8.46
C PRO A 288 14.62 4.70 -7.56
N ALA A 289 14.81 4.68 -6.23
CA ALA A 289 13.70 4.53 -5.30
C ALA A 289 12.67 5.67 -5.44
N GLU A 290 13.13 6.91 -5.54
CA GLU A 290 12.25 8.06 -5.79
C GLU A 290 11.52 7.95 -7.13
N PHE A 291 12.18 7.49 -8.19
CA PHE A 291 11.57 7.28 -9.50
C PHE A 291 10.43 6.26 -9.43
N PHE A 292 10.68 5.05 -8.91
CA PHE A 292 9.65 4.02 -8.78
C PHE A 292 8.51 4.45 -7.86
N ALA A 293 8.77 5.18 -6.80
CA ALA A 293 7.73 5.71 -5.93
C ALA A 293 6.81 6.70 -6.63
N LYS A 294 7.34 7.56 -7.51
CA LYS A 294 6.55 8.53 -8.30
C LYS A 294 5.58 7.83 -9.23
N ILE A 295 6.05 6.84 -9.97
CA ILE A 295 5.25 6.14 -10.98
C ILE A 295 4.49 4.93 -10.42
N SER A 296 4.64 4.62 -9.12
CA SER A 296 4.11 3.38 -8.51
C SER A 296 2.62 3.17 -8.74
N TYR A 297 1.82 4.24 -8.75
CA TYR A 297 0.38 4.16 -8.93
C TYR A 297 -0.01 3.78 -10.37
N ALA A 298 0.52 4.49 -11.36
CA ALA A 298 0.28 4.16 -12.76
C ALA A 298 0.84 2.77 -13.10
N LEU A 299 2.05 2.45 -12.61
CA LEU A 299 2.68 1.15 -12.85
C LEU A 299 1.84 0.00 -12.27
N TYR A 300 1.26 0.18 -11.08
CA TYR A 300 0.35 -0.79 -10.49
C TYR A 300 -0.86 -1.06 -11.39
N LEU A 301 -1.43 -0.03 -12.01
CA LEU A 301 -2.61 -0.15 -12.86
C LEU A 301 -2.34 -0.82 -14.21
N VAL A 302 -1.16 -0.59 -14.82
CA VAL A 302 -0.97 -0.96 -16.23
C VAL A 302 -0.03 -2.14 -16.45
N HIS A 303 0.83 -2.50 -15.50
CA HIS A 303 1.90 -3.48 -15.73
C HIS A 303 1.43 -4.83 -16.26
N THR A 304 0.37 -5.41 -15.66
CA THR A 304 -0.18 -6.70 -16.11
C THR A 304 -0.82 -6.61 -17.49
N SER A 305 -1.53 -5.51 -17.74
CA SER A 305 -2.21 -5.26 -19.01
C SER A 305 -1.23 -5.08 -20.15
N VAL A 306 -0.13 -4.37 -19.93
CA VAL A 306 0.95 -4.20 -20.91
C VAL A 306 1.62 -5.55 -21.21
N LEU A 307 1.93 -6.34 -20.19
CA LEU A 307 2.54 -7.66 -20.34
C LEU A 307 1.66 -8.60 -21.19
N LEU A 308 0.36 -8.68 -20.88
CA LEU A 308 -0.55 -9.54 -21.62
C LEU A 308 -0.80 -9.01 -23.03
N SER A 309 -0.98 -7.70 -23.20
CA SER A 309 -1.17 -7.10 -24.53
C SER A 309 0.02 -7.40 -25.46
N LEU A 310 1.24 -7.23 -24.95
CA LEU A 310 2.44 -7.52 -25.73
C LEU A 310 2.54 -9.00 -26.11
N SER A 311 2.21 -9.90 -25.17
CA SER A 311 2.16 -11.35 -25.43
C SER A 311 1.14 -11.71 -26.51
N ILE A 312 -0.06 -11.13 -26.46
CA ILE A 312 -1.12 -11.37 -27.46
C ILE A 312 -0.69 -10.85 -28.83
N VAL A 313 -0.18 -9.62 -28.91
CA VAL A 313 0.20 -9.01 -30.21
C VAL A 313 1.38 -9.71 -30.85
N SER A 314 2.36 -10.15 -30.05
CA SER A 314 3.54 -10.84 -30.57
C SER A 314 3.32 -12.34 -30.83
N GLY A 315 2.24 -12.94 -30.28
CA GLY A 315 2.03 -14.38 -30.28
C GLY A 315 3.02 -15.18 -29.42
N VAL A 316 3.82 -14.50 -28.59
CA VAL A 316 4.86 -15.11 -27.77
C VAL A 316 4.33 -15.38 -26.35
N SER A 317 4.60 -16.60 -25.86
CA SER A 317 4.26 -16.99 -24.47
C SER A 317 4.99 -16.12 -23.44
N ARG A 318 4.34 -15.89 -22.29
CA ARG A 318 4.92 -15.19 -21.14
C ARG A 318 5.78 -16.08 -20.27
N ASP A 319 6.00 -17.34 -20.65
CA ASP A 319 6.78 -18.28 -19.85
C ASP A 319 8.25 -17.84 -19.78
N VAL A 320 8.64 -17.35 -18.61
CA VAL A 320 10.01 -16.87 -18.35
C VAL A 320 11.06 -18.00 -18.25
N SER A 321 10.66 -19.26 -18.34
CA SER A 321 11.61 -20.36 -18.52
C SER A 321 12.28 -20.28 -19.89
N THR A 322 11.61 -19.72 -20.90
CA THR A 322 12.07 -19.54 -22.26
C THR A 322 12.77 -18.19 -22.47
N TRP A 323 13.68 -18.09 -23.43
CA TRP A 323 14.32 -16.83 -23.81
C TRP A 323 13.32 -15.82 -24.40
N SER A 324 12.36 -16.29 -25.19
CA SER A 324 11.31 -15.45 -25.77
C SER A 324 10.39 -14.89 -24.69
N GLY A 325 10.00 -15.69 -23.70
CA GLY A 325 9.19 -15.21 -22.58
C GLY A 325 9.93 -14.19 -21.70
N ARG A 326 11.25 -14.37 -21.48
CA ARG A 326 12.08 -13.35 -20.79
C ARG A 326 12.15 -12.05 -21.59
N ALA A 327 12.32 -12.14 -22.91
CA ALA A 327 12.34 -10.97 -23.79
C ALA A 327 11.00 -10.21 -23.74
N ILE A 328 9.86 -10.92 -23.76
CA ILE A 328 8.52 -10.33 -23.62
C ILE A 328 8.38 -9.64 -22.25
N ALA A 329 8.73 -10.32 -21.15
CA ALA A 329 8.67 -9.75 -19.80
C ALA A 329 9.53 -8.48 -19.68
N PHE A 330 10.77 -8.52 -20.18
CA PHE A 330 11.67 -7.36 -20.16
C PHE A 330 11.14 -6.20 -21.02
N SER A 331 10.69 -6.48 -22.23
CA SER A 331 10.13 -5.47 -23.14
C SER A 331 8.87 -4.84 -22.54
N ALA A 332 7.96 -5.66 -21.98
CA ALA A 332 6.76 -5.16 -21.33
C ALA A 332 7.10 -4.30 -20.11
N PHE A 333 8.14 -4.65 -19.35
CA PHE A 333 8.62 -3.84 -18.22
C PHE A 333 9.11 -2.47 -18.71
N CYS A 334 9.97 -2.43 -19.72
CA CYS A 334 10.47 -1.17 -20.28
C CYS A 334 9.34 -0.30 -20.85
N ILE A 335 8.38 -0.90 -21.57
CA ILE A 335 7.21 -0.20 -22.11
C ILE A 335 6.36 0.35 -20.96
N SER A 336 6.09 -0.44 -19.92
CA SER A 336 5.33 0.00 -18.74
C SER A 336 6.01 1.18 -18.05
N LEU A 337 7.34 1.14 -17.88
CA LEU A 337 8.10 2.26 -17.32
C LEU A 337 7.97 3.52 -18.17
N GLY A 338 8.09 3.41 -19.49
CA GLY A 338 7.94 4.52 -20.42
C GLY A 338 6.56 5.15 -20.36
N ILE A 339 5.49 4.34 -20.40
CA ILE A 339 4.10 4.79 -20.30
C ILE A 339 3.87 5.51 -18.97
N CYS A 340 4.29 4.92 -17.86
CA CYS A 340 4.07 5.48 -16.52
C CYS A 340 4.88 6.75 -16.28
N TRP A 341 6.10 6.83 -16.80
CA TRP A 341 6.90 8.05 -16.73
C TRP A 341 6.26 9.19 -17.52
N LEU A 342 5.83 8.93 -18.76
CA LEU A 342 5.11 9.91 -19.58
C LEU A 342 3.81 10.36 -18.91
N SER A 343 3.01 9.41 -18.40
CA SER A 343 1.78 9.72 -17.65
C SER A 343 2.08 10.64 -16.46
N PHE A 344 3.11 10.33 -15.68
CA PHE A 344 3.47 11.12 -14.51
C PHE A 344 3.91 12.54 -14.89
N GLU A 345 4.82 12.70 -15.83
CA GLU A 345 5.39 14.02 -16.20
C GLU A 345 4.37 14.91 -16.95
N LEU A 346 3.60 14.32 -17.87
CA LEU A 346 2.69 15.09 -18.71
C LEU A 346 1.34 15.37 -18.05
N PHE A 347 0.87 14.47 -17.18
CA PHE A 347 -0.50 14.47 -16.71
C PHE A 347 -0.60 14.51 -15.17
N GLU A 348 -0.11 13.47 -14.47
CA GLU A 348 -0.38 13.32 -13.04
C GLU A 348 0.24 14.43 -12.19
N GLN A 349 1.50 14.77 -12.44
CA GLN A 349 2.21 15.79 -11.70
C GLN A 349 1.53 17.17 -11.77
N ARG A 350 0.96 17.50 -12.93
CA ARG A 350 0.24 18.77 -13.14
C ARG A 350 -1.02 18.83 -12.30
N LEU A 351 -1.80 17.74 -12.27
CA LEU A 351 -3.03 17.63 -11.49
C LEU A 351 -2.76 17.62 -9.99
N ILE A 352 -1.72 16.91 -9.54
CA ILE A 352 -1.30 16.89 -8.14
C ILE A 352 -0.88 18.30 -7.70
N ARG A 353 -0.06 19.00 -8.50
CA ARG A 353 0.35 20.38 -8.21
C ARG A 353 -0.84 21.34 -8.18
N PHE A 354 -1.76 21.21 -9.11
CA PHE A 354 -3.02 21.98 -9.12
C PHE A 354 -3.79 21.78 -7.82
N ALA A 355 -4.03 20.52 -7.42
CA ALA A 355 -4.74 20.22 -6.19
C ALA A 355 -4.05 20.78 -4.95
N HIS A 356 -2.72 20.68 -4.86
CA HIS A 356 -1.96 21.21 -3.71
C HIS A 356 -1.98 22.75 -3.64
N ARG A 357 -2.07 23.45 -4.78
CA ARG A 357 -2.16 24.92 -4.82
C ARG A 357 -3.56 25.43 -4.45
N HIS A 358 -4.62 24.76 -4.91
CA HIS A 358 -6.01 25.24 -4.74
C HIS A 358 -6.67 24.74 -3.47
N PHE A 359 -6.35 23.53 -3.03
CA PHE A 359 -6.92 22.91 -1.82
C PHE A 359 -5.89 22.88 -0.71
N VAL A 360 -5.79 23.94 0.07
CA VAL A 360 -4.86 24.10 1.21
C VAL A 360 -5.67 24.04 2.51
N TYR A 361 -5.19 23.26 3.49
CA TYR A 361 -5.80 23.26 4.81
C TYR A 361 -5.68 24.64 5.46
N ARG A 362 -6.81 25.20 5.85
CA ARG A 362 -6.88 26.52 6.48
C ARG A 362 -6.70 26.37 7.98
N LYS A 363 -5.80 27.16 8.57
CA LYS A 363 -5.68 27.19 10.03
C LYS A 363 -7.00 27.75 10.61
N GLY A 364 -7.65 27.01 11.52
CA GLY A 364 -8.79 27.50 12.26
C GLY A 364 -8.38 28.69 13.14
N GLY A 365 -9.20 29.73 13.17
CA GLY A 365 -8.94 30.96 13.94
C GLY A 365 -9.08 30.83 15.47
N ARG A 366 -9.01 29.62 16.05
CA ARG A 366 -8.97 29.38 17.50
C ARG A 366 -8.00 28.25 17.82
N GLY A 367 -6.76 28.62 18.08
CA GLY A 367 -5.78 27.70 18.60
C GLY A 367 -5.87 27.57 20.12
N LEU A 368 -6.34 26.43 20.60
CA LEU A 368 -6.05 25.97 21.97
C LEU A 368 -5.36 24.57 21.97
N GLY A 369 -5.39 23.83 20.84
CA GLY A 369 -4.71 22.53 20.72
C GLY A 369 -3.29 22.58 20.16
N ALA A 370 -2.97 23.59 19.32
CA ALA A 370 -1.66 23.72 18.71
C ALA A 370 -0.54 24.03 19.75
N THR A 371 -0.89 24.70 20.84
CA THR A 371 0.05 25.03 21.92
C THR A 371 0.49 23.79 22.71
N GLN A 372 -0.39 22.80 22.89
CA GLN A 372 -0.01 21.56 23.59
C GLN A 372 0.88 20.65 22.73
N ILE A 373 0.66 20.62 21.41
CA ILE A 373 1.48 19.83 20.49
C ILE A 373 2.84 20.53 20.24
N SER A 374 2.84 21.86 20.14
CA SER A 374 4.08 22.66 20.03
C SER A 374 4.93 22.55 21.30
N ASN A 375 4.33 22.66 22.48
CA ASN A 375 5.03 22.52 23.76
C ASN A 375 5.58 21.11 23.99
N ALA A 376 4.90 20.06 23.49
CA ALA A 376 5.42 18.69 23.55
C ALA A 376 6.61 18.45 22.60
N VAL A 377 6.67 19.17 21.49
CA VAL A 377 7.82 19.14 20.54
C VAL A 377 8.96 19.99 21.06
N GLU A 378 8.70 21.17 21.64
CA GLU A 378 9.72 22.03 22.25
C GLU A 378 10.33 21.43 23.53
N LEU A 379 9.53 20.78 24.38
CA LEU A 379 10.02 20.07 25.57
C LEU A 379 10.94 18.89 25.20
N ARG A 380 10.66 18.18 24.07
CA ARG A 380 11.57 17.13 23.59
C ARG A 380 12.87 17.68 23.03
N SER A 381 12.83 18.82 22.31
CA SER A 381 14.07 19.44 21.83
C SER A 381 14.92 19.96 22.97
N ALA A 382 14.32 20.40 24.07
CA ALA A 382 15.03 20.84 25.29
C ALA A 382 15.65 19.68 26.06
N ASP A 383 14.94 18.53 26.18
CA ASP A 383 15.45 17.32 26.84
C ASP A 383 16.60 16.67 26.05
N ASP A 384 16.51 16.65 24.71
CA ASP A 384 17.60 16.16 23.86
C ASP A 384 18.83 17.08 23.91
N THR A 385 18.63 18.40 24.02
CA THR A 385 19.70 19.35 24.15
C THR A 385 20.41 19.23 25.52
N ILE A 386 19.66 18.99 26.60
CA ILE A 386 20.21 18.78 27.95
C ILE A 386 20.99 17.46 28.02
N ALA A 387 20.50 16.39 27.35
CA ALA A 387 21.21 15.12 27.32
C ALA A 387 22.54 15.18 26.56
N VAL A 388 22.61 15.99 25.48
CA VAL A 388 23.86 16.21 24.71
C VAL A 388 24.86 17.08 25.51
N VAL A 389 24.37 18.07 26.23
CA VAL A 389 25.24 18.93 27.08
C VAL A 389 25.79 18.14 28.27
N ASP A 390 24.99 17.25 28.90
CA ASP A 390 25.44 16.44 30.03
C ASP A 390 26.45 15.36 29.60
N SER A 391 26.35 14.81 28.38
CA SER A 391 27.33 13.88 27.83
C SER A 391 28.66 14.58 27.51
N ALA A 392 28.62 15.77 26.93
CA ALA A 392 29.80 16.57 26.63
C ALA A 392 30.52 17.09 27.90
N ALA A 393 29.76 17.39 28.97
CA ALA A 393 30.32 17.80 30.27
C ALA A 393 31.00 16.64 31.04
N ARG A 394 30.64 15.39 30.77
CA ARG A 394 31.29 14.20 31.35
C ARG A 394 32.59 13.82 30.65
N GLU A 395 32.72 14.11 29.36
CA GLU A 395 33.94 13.86 28.58
C GLU A 395 35.02 14.97 28.82
N ALA A 396 34.66 16.11 29.35
CA ALA A 396 35.56 17.27 29.58
C ALA A 396 36.18 17.32 30.97
N ARG A 397 36.09 16.29 31.84
CA ARG A 397 36.79 16.27 33.14
C ARG A 397 38.20 15.68 32.98
N PRO A 398 39.28 16.43 33.20
CA PRO A 398 40.63 15.90 33.19
C PRO A 398 40.84 14.96 34.38
N GLN A 399 41.61 13.89 34.15
CA GLN A 399 42.08 12.92 35.12
C GLN A 399 43.06 13.56 36.10
#